data_7c659bf23b271942f77b84e312de033b
#
_entry.id   7c659bf23b271942f77b84e312de033b
#
_cell.length_a   1.000
_cell.length_b   1.000
_cell.length_c   1.000
_cell.angle_alpha   90.00
_cell.angle_beta   90.00
_cell.angle_gamma   90.00
#
_symmetry.space_group_name_H-M   'P 1'
#
loop_
_entity.id
_entity.type
_entity.pdbx_description
1 polymer ?
#
loop_
_entity_poly.entity_id
_entity_poly.type
_entity_poly.pdbx_seq_one_letter_code
_entity_poly.pdbx_strand_id
1 'polypeptide(L)'
;MQSFMYTIKVPVGLHARHAAIIVQAAKAYQSQVTVALGDKQADGKRILGLMGLGVRQGDTIRVDCEGPDEDAAALALKGMFWESF
;
A
#
# COMPACT_ATOMS: atom_id res chain seq x y z
N MET A 1 14.68 0.86 6.72
CA MET A 1 13.27 0.67 6.37
C MET A 1 12.47 1.93 6.65
N GLN A 2 11.59 2.31 5.73
CA GLN A 2 10.67 3.42 5.91
C GLN A 2 9.25 2.86 6.01
N SER A 3 8.48 3.37 6.98
CA SER A 3 7.12 2.90 7.21
C SER A 3 6.19 4.09 7.44
N PHE A 4 4.94 3.96 7.00
CA PHE A 4 3.91 4.93 7.34
C PHE A 4 2.57 4.22 7.51
N MET A 5 1.64 4.90 8.16
CA MET A 5 0.29 4.39 8.36
C MET A 5 -0.70 5.29 7.63
N TYR A 6 -1.77 4.69 7.14
CA TYR A 6 -2.80 5.44 6.45
C TYR A 6 -4.18 4.83 6.71
N THR A 7 -5.15 5.67 7.00
CA THR A 7 -6.54 5.23 7.20
C THR A 7 -7.30 5.38 5.89
N ILE A 8 -7.87 4.29 5.42
CA ILE A 8 -8.57 4.23 4.14
C ILE A 8 -9.87 5.00 4.22
N LYS A 9 -10.11 5.91 3.28
CA LYS A 9 -11.29 6.77 3.26
C LYS A 9 -12.27 6.44 2.15
N VAL A 10 -11.82 5.68 1.14
CA VAL A 10 -12.70 5.31 0.02
C VAL A 10 -13.77 4.34 0.49
N PRO A 11 -15.04 4.55 0.12
CA PRO A 11 -16.16 3.76 0.66
C PRO A 11 -16.07 2.27 0.40
N VAL A 12 -15.47 1.86 -0.71
CA VAL A 12 -15.40 0.45 -1.10
C VAL A 12 -14.13 -0.27 -0.60
N GLY A 13 -13.22 0.45 0.04
CA GLY A 13 -11.96 -0.12 0.50
C GLY A 13 -11.04 -0.48 -0.68
N LEU A 14 -10.21 -1.51 -0.49
CA LEU A 14 -9.23 -1.91 -1.51
C LEU A 14 -9.77 -3.07 -2.36
N HIS A 15 -10.45 -2.76 -3.44
CA HIS A 15 -10.81 -3.76 -4.44
C HIS A 15 -9.83 -3.68 -5.63
N ALA A 16 -10.07 -4.46 -6.70
CA ALA A 16 -9.13 -4.65 -7.79
C ALA A 16 -8.57 -3.34 -8.39
N ARG A 17 -9.44 -2.35 -8.60
CA ARG A 17 -9.04 -1.07 -9.16
C ARG A 17 -8.04 -0.34 -8.27
N HIS A 18 -8.29 -0.32 -6.97
CA HIS A 18 -7.42 0.35 -6.01
C HIS A 18 -6.12 -0.43 -5.81
N ALA A 19 -6.20 -1.76 -5.75
CA ALA A 19 -5.01 -2.60 -5.66
C ALA A 19 -4.10 -2.39 -6.86
N ALA A 20 -4.66 -2.22 -8.06
CA ALA A 20 -3.87 -1.95 -9.27
C ALA A 20 -3.12 -0.61 -9.17
N ILE A 21 -3.72 0.41 -8.58
CA ILE A 21 -3.06 1.71 -8.38
C ILE A 21 -1.86 1.54 -7.45
N ILE A 22 -2.01 0.80 -6.36
CA ILE A 22 -0.91 0.55 -5.42
C ILE A 22 0.22 -0.20 -6.10
N VAL A 23 -0.12 -1.26 -6.83
CA VAL A 23 0.87 -2.09 -7.53
C VAL A 23 1.66 -1.27 -8.54
N GLN A 24 1.00 -0.43 -9.32
CA GLN A 24 1.65 0.44 -10.30
C GLN A 24 2.67 1.37 -9.62
N ALA A 25 2.26 2.00 -8.53
CA ALA A 25 3.14 2.89 -7.80
C ALA A 25 4.32 2.15 -7.18
N ALA A 26 4.06 0.98 -6.59
CA ALA A 26 5.10 0.19 -5.92
C ALA A 26 6.12 -0.37 -6.91
N LYS A 27 5.67 -0.78 -8.10
CA LYS A 27 6.57 -1.36 -9.12
C LYS A 27 7.54 -0.36 -9.71
N ALA A 28 7.32 0.93 -9.53
CA ALA A 28 8.24 1.96 -10.00
C ALA A 28 9.55 1.96 -9.19
N TYR A 29 9.58 1.28 -8.05
CA TYR A 29 10.73 1.29 -7.15
C TYR A 29 11.30 -0.12 -6.98
N GLN A 30 12.60 -0.19 -6.68
CA GLN A 30 13.27 -1.47 -6.43
C GLN A 30 12.99 -2.00 -5.03
N SER A 31 12.68 -1.11 -4.10
CA SER A 31 12.42 -1.49 -2.72
C SER A 31 11.26 -2.46 -2.61
N GLN A 32 11.34 -3.34 -1.62
CA GLN A 32 10.24 -4.21 -1.27
C GLN A 32 9.16 -3.38 -0.58
N VAL A 33 7.91 -3.55 -1.01
CA VAL A 33 6.78 -2.84 -0.44
C VAL A 33 5.83 -3.87 0.18
N THR A 34 5.57 -3.72 1.47
CA THR A 34 4.66 -4.59 2.21
C THR A 34 3.52 -3.75 2.77
N VAL A 35 2.29 -4.22 2.57
CA VAL A 35 1.10 -3.58 3.13
C VAL A 35 0.53 -4.50 4.19
N ALA A 36 0.32 -3.97 5.39
CA ALA A 36 -0.15 -4.75 6.53
C ALA A 36 -1.46 -4.21 7.09
N LEU A 37 -2.35 -5.12 7.45
CA LEU A 37 -3.60 -4.80 8.16
C LEU A 37 -3.68 -5.74 9.35
N GLY A 38 -3.48 -5.22 10.57
CA GLY A 38 -3.38 -6.05 11.76
C GLY A 38 -2.20 -6.98 11.63
N ASP A 39 -2.43 -8.27 11.80
CA ASP A 39 -1.40 -9.32 11.66
C ASP A 39 -1.33 -9.94 10.27
N LYS A 40 -2.10 -9.42 9.31
CA LYS A 40 -2.02 -9.85 7.91
C LYS A 40 -1.09 -8.94 7.13
N GLN A 41 -0.38 -9.53 6.19
CA GLN A 41 0.54 -8.78 5.32
C GLN A 41 0.38 -9.23 3.87
N ALA A 42 0.66 -8.32 2.95
CA ALA A 42 0.64 -8.61 1.52
C ALA A 42 1.76 -7.85 0.82
N ASP A 43 2.24 -8.42 -0.29
CA ASP A 43 3.21 -7.76 -1.15
C ASP A 43 2.51 -6.63 -1.90
N GLY A 44 3.01 -5.40 -1.74
CA GLY A 44 2.45 -4.24 -2.41
C GLY A 44 2.55 -4.27 -3.92
N LYS A 45 3.29 -5.22 -4.48
CA LYS A 45 3.46 -5.40 -5.92
C LYS A 45 2.58 -6.52 -6.49
N ARG A 46 1.62 -7.04 -5.70
CA ARG A 46 0.74 -8.14 -6.12
C ARG A 46 -0.72 -7.79 -5.83
N ILE A 47 -1.53 -7.73 -6.89
CA ILE A 47 -2.93 -7.34 -6.79
C ILE A 47 -3.73 -8.30 -5.91
N LEU A 48 -3.60 -9.60 -6.15
CA LEU A 48 -4.38 -10.59 -5.41
C LEU A 48 -4.05 -10.61 -3.93
N GLY A 49 -2.77 -10.42 -3.59
CA GLY A 49 -2.35 -10.33 -2.20
C GLY A 49 -2.98 -9.15 -1.49
N LEU A 50 -2.99 -7.99 -2.14
CA LEU A 50 -3.60 -6.78 -1.57
C LEU A 50 -5.10 -6.95 -1.37
N MET A 51 -5.80 -7.51 -2.35
CA MET A 51 -7.23 -7.77 -2.24
C MET A 51 -7.55 -8.76 -1.11
N GLY A 52 -6.65 -9.72 -0.90
CA GLY A 52 -6.81 -10.74 0.15
C GLY A 52 -6.74 -10.18 1.56
N LEU A 53 -6.22 -8.95 1.75
CA LEU A 53 -6.19 -8.32 3.07
C LEU A 53 -7.59 -7.97 3.59
N GLY A 54 -8.54 -7.76 2.71
CA GLY A 54 -9.90 -7.39 3.11
C GLY A 54 -10.01 -6.00 3.70
N VAL A 55 -9.18 -5.07 3.24
CA VAL A 55 -9.18 -3.69 3.75
C VAL A 55 -10.48 -2.98 3.39
N ARG A 56 -11.07 -2.32 4.38
CA ARG A 56 -12.32 -1.59 4.24
C ARG A 56 -12.15 -0.12 4.61
N GLN A 57 -13.15 0.68 4.26
CA GLN A 57 -13.19 2.08 4.70
C GLN A 57 -13.06 2.15 6.23
N GLY A 58 -12.19 3.03 6.70
CA GLY A 58 -11.94 3.21 8.13
C GLY A 58 -10.80 2.36 8.68
N ASP A 59 -10.36 1.34 7.95
CA ASP A 59 -9.23 0.53 8.38
C ASP A 59 -7.92 1.33 8.21
N THR A 60 -7.01 1.14 9.17
CA THR A 60 -5.68 1.74 9.10
C THR A 60 -4.69 0.68 8.69
N ILE A 61 -4.01 0.92 7.59
CA ILE A 61 -2.97 0.04 7.08
C ILE A 61 -1.59 0.60 7.40
N ARG A 62 -0.59 -0.28 7.43
CA ARG A 62 0.82 0.11 7.52
C ARG A 62 1.49 -0.26 6.21
N VAL A 63 2.29 0.65 5.69
CA VAL A 63 3.07 0.41 4.47
C VAL A 63 4.53 0.47 4.84
N ASP A 64 5.26 -0.62 4.55
CA ASP A 64 6.69 -0.74 4.83
C ASP A 64 7.44 -0.78 3.50
N CYS A 65 8.47 0.05 3.38
CA CYS A 65 9.33 0.08 2.20
C CYS A 65 10.76 -0.20 2.64
N GLU A 66 11.39 -1.22 2.04
CA GLU A 66 12.75 -1.61 2.39
C GLU A 66 13.57 -1.89 1.14
N GLY A 67 14.66 -1.15 0.97
CA GLY A 67 15.54 -1.34 -0.17
C GLY A 67 16.33 -0.09 -0.51
N PRO A 68 17.05 -0.10 -1.65
CA PRO A 68 17.97 0.98 -2.00
C PRO A 68 17.28 2.32 -2.24
N ASP A 69 16.01 2.34 -2.65
CA ASP A 69 15.25 3.56 -2.91
C ASP A 69 14.05 3.71 -1.96
N GLU A 70 14.19 3.19 -0.75
CA GLU A 70 13.08 3.13 0.21
C GLU A 70 12.52 4.51 0.58
N ASP A 71 13.36 5.53 0.67
CA ASP A 71 12.92 6.89 1.01
C ASP A 71 12.03 7.46 -0.10
N ALA A 72 12.47 7.30 -1.35
CA ALA A 72 11.70 7.76 -2.51
C ALA A 72 10.40 6.96 -2.65
N ALA A 73 10.47 5.65 -2.45
CA ALA A 73 9.30 4.78 -2.53
C ALA A 73 8.25 5.17 -1.48
N ALA A 74 8.67 5.36 -0.24
CA ALA A 74 7.75 5.71 0.84
C ALA A 74 7.09 7.07 0.59
N LEU A 75 7.86 8.05 0.13
CA LEU A 75 7.34 9.38 -0.16
C LEU A 75 6.30 9.33 -1.29
N ALA A 76 6.61 8.61 -2.36
CA ALA A 76 5.71 8.49 -3.51
C ALA A 76 4.42 7.76 -3.15
N LEU A 77 4.53 6.66 -2.41
CA LEU A 77 3.37 5.88 -1.99
C LEU A 77 2.49 6.67 -1.03
N LYS A 78 3.09 7.38 -0.10
CA LYS A 78 2.36 8.23 0.84
C LYS A 78 1.53 9.27 0.10
N GLY A 79 2.12 9.95 -0.88
CA GLY A 79 1.40 10.91 -1.70
C GLY A 79 0.27 10.28 -2.50
N MET A 80 0.52 9.11 -3.06
CA MET A 80 -0.48 8.37 -3.82
C MET A 80 -1.69 8.00 -2.94
N PHE A 81 -1.45 7.51 -1.72
CA PHE A 81 -2.54 7.20 -0.80
C PHE A 81 -3.36 8.43 -0.44
N TRP A 82 -2.70 9.55 -0.16
CA TRP A 82 -3.39 10.80 0.15
C TRP A 82 -4.26 11.30 -0.99
N GLU A 83 -3.86 11.08 -2.24
CA GLU A 83 -4.62 11.54 -3.40
C GLU A 83 -5.75 10.59 -3.80
N SER A 84 -5.58 9.28 -3.59
CA SER A 84 -6.48 8.28 -4.17
C SER A 84 -7.30 7.49 -3.15
N PHE A 85 -6.92 7.50 -1.91
CA PHE A 85 -7.54 6.66 -0.88
C PHE A 85 -7.91 7.41 0.37
#